data_a2ff344412e6c6ead439544ee27082a6
#
_entry.id   a2ff344412e6c6ead439544ee27082a6
#
_cell.length_a   1.000
_cell.length_b   1.000
_cell.length_c   1.000
_cell.angle_alpha   90.00
_cell.angle_beta   90.00
_cell.angle_gamma   90.00
#
_symmetry.space_group_name_H-M   'P 1'
#
loop_
_entity.id
_entity.type
_entity.pdbx_description
1 polymer ?
#
loop_
_entity_poly.entity_id
_entity_poly.type
_entity_poly.pdbx_seq_one_letter_code
_entity_poly.pdbx_strand_id
1 'polypeptide(L)'
;MNPLDRIQSNFENFTKTEQEIAIYIINNPLETARKDINTIAKSAHSSKSALIRFSQKIGYSGFAEFRFDLSRSLVTVNGQETADENKPQIHAIADAYCQYIQQLKTAILPEELEQLAQKIEKSNRIKIFGFDRTYTSAMQLRLRLAKIGYDGEAVNNVALMVDFPEILNKNDLIIIFTIRDNHKQYAPIVAEAHSAGIPVICITMTSNLKFKKYCDQYICLPSISKEMDYSFLDNQAIFIVFIEMILGSLATLSREENQQQKKSP
;
A
#
# COMPACT_ATOMS: atom_id res chain seq x y z
N MET A 1 20.28 -22.87 5.29
CA MET A 1 21.50 -22.03 5.14
C MET A 1 21.07 -20.79 4.37
N ASN A 2 21.23 -19.60 4.97
CA ASN A 2 20.83 -18.32 4.36
C ASN A 2 21.59 -18.11 3.02
N PRO A 3 20.99 -17.51 1.99
CA PRO A 3 21.67 -17.21 0.72
C PRO A 3 22.98 -16.45 0.87
N LEU A 4 23.06 -15.49 1.79
CA LEU A 4 24.30 -14.76 2.07
C LEU A 4 25.38 -15.63 2.72
N ASP A 5 24.99 -16.57 3.59
CA ASP A 5 25.93 -17.54 4.18
C ASP A 5 26.50 -18.47 3.12
N ARG A 6 25.67 -18.89 2.12
CA ARG A 6 26.14 -19.70 0.97
C ARG A 6 27.15 -18.93 0.13
N ILE A 7 26.96 -17.65 -0.06
CA ILE A 7 27.92 -16.80 -0.77
C ILE A 7 29.21 -16.72 0.02
N GLN A 8 29.15 -16.45 1.33
CA GLN A 8 30.33 -16.32 2.19
C GLN A 8 31.12 -17.62 2.27
N SER A 9 30.47 -18.77 2.47
CA SER A 9 31.12 -20.08 2.57
C SER A 9 31.79 -20.56 1.25
N ASN A 10 31.35 -20.01 0.12
CA ASN A 10 31.97 -20.36 -1.19
C ASN A 10 32.88 -19.26 -1.73
N PHE A 11 33.14 -18.18 -0.98
CA PHE A 11 33.82 -16.98 -1.49
C PHE A 11 35.24 -17.25 -2.02
N GLU A 12 36.02 -18.10 -1.37
CA GLU A 12 37.36 -18.46 -1.78
C GLU A 12 37.41 -19.27 -3.09
N ASN A 13 36.28 -19.93 -3.44
CA ASN A 13 36.16 -20.72 -4.66
C ASN A 13 35.64 -19.91 -5.86
N PHE A 14 35.44 -18.61 -5.70
CA PHE A 14 34.91 -17.74 -6.75
C PHE A 14 36.08 -17.19 -7.62
N THR A 15 35.81 -17.09 -8.91
CA THR A 15 36.64 -16.31 -9.83
C THR A 15 36.52 -14.81 -9.51
N LYS A 16 37.41 -13.96 -10.02
CA LYS A 16 37.40 -12.52 -9.78
C LYS A 16 36.00 -11.89 -10.09
N THR A 17 35.42 -12.23 -11.23
CA THR A 17 34.10 -11.74 -11.61
C THR A 17 32.96 -12.23 -10.67
N GLU A 18 33.08 -13.49 -10.20
CA GLU A 18 32.12 -14.03 -9.23
C GLU A 18 32.29 -13.40 -7.86
N GLN A 19 33.51 -13.05 -7.46
CA GLN A 19 33.77 -12.28 -6.23
C GLN A 19 33.20 -10.87 -6.30
N GLU A 20 33.30 -10.19 -7.43
CA GLU A 20 32.66 -8.86 -7.65
C GLU A 20 31.14 -8.95 -7.53
N ILE A 21 30.53 -9.97 -8.14
CA ILE A 21 29.11 -10.25 -7.99
C ILE A 21 28.77 -10.53 -6.53
N ALA A 22 29.55 -11.38 -5.85
CA ALA A 22 29.35 -11.72 -4.44
C ALA A 22 29.41 -10.49 -3.53
N ILE A 23 30.44 -9.65 -3.70
CA ILE A 23 30.62 -8.41 -2.94
C ILE A 23 29.44 -7.45 -3.18
N TYR A 24 29.01 -7.28 -4.44
CA TYR A 24 27.86 -6.44 -4.75
C TYR A 24 26.60 -6.93 -4.03
N ILE A 25 26.30 -8.23 -4.11
CA ILE A 25 25.12 -8.83 -3.49
C ILE A 25 25.15 -8.70 -1.96
N ILE A 26 26.30 -8.97 -1.33
CA ILE A 26 26.48 -8.86 0.12
C ILE A 26 26.27 -7.41 0.59
N ASN A 27 26.77 -6.43 -0.16
CA ASN A 27 26.63 -5.01 0.19
C ASN A 27 25.26 -4.41 -0.16
N ASN A 28 24.53 -5.00 -1.12
CA ASN A 28 23.26 -4.51 -1.61
C ASN A 28 22.17 -5.60 -1.65
N PRO A 29 21.93 -6.33 -0.55
CA PRO A 29 21.05 -7.50 -0.56
C PRO A 29 19.58 -7.10 -0.84
N LEU A 30 19.10 -5.99 -0.29
CA LEU A 30 17.74 -5.48 -0.53
C LEU A 30 17.54 -5.06 -2.00
N GLU A 31 18.54 -4.40 -2.58
CA GLU A 31 18.49 -4.02 -4.00
C GLU A 31 18.49 -5.25 -4.91
N THR A 32 19.33 -6.23 -4.59
CA THR A 32 19.42 -7.51 -5.31
C THR A 32 18.10 -8.29 -5.27
N ALA A 33 17.44 -8.29 -4.12
CA ALA A 33 16.15 -8.94 -3.98
C ALA A 33 15.02 -8.23 -4.75
N ARG A 34 15.11 -6.91 -4.94
CA ARG A 34 14.03 -6.07 -5.47
C ARG A 34 14.08 -5.79 -6.96
N LYS A 35 15.28 -5.66 -7.54
CA LYS A 35 15.44 -5.25 -8.94
C LYS A 35 15.50 -6.43 -9.89
N ASP A 36 15.25 -6.18 -11.17
CA ASP A 36 15.37 -7.17 -12.23
C ASP A 36 16.82 -7.54 -12.51
N ILE A 37 17.02 -8.71 -13.10
CA ILE A 37 18.36 -9.27 -13.36
C ILE A 37 19.25 -8.37 -14.26
N ASN A 38 18.65 -7.60 -15.18
CA ASN A 38 19.44 -6.74 -16.08
C ASN A 38 19.98 -5.53 -15.31
N THR A 39 19.16 -4.97 -14.41
CA THR A 39 19.56 -3.88 -13.50
C THR A 39 20.69 -4.35 -12.57
N ILE A 40 20.53 -5.52 -11.93
CA ILE A 40 21.56 -6.07 -11.03
C ILE A 40 22.84 -6.39 -11.78
N ALA A 41 22.76 -6.99 -12.99
CA ALA A 41 23.92 -7.26 -13.81
C ALA A 41 24.73 -6.00 -14.12
N LYS A 42 24.05 -4.92 -14.49
CA LYS A 42 24.67 -3.63 -14.77
C LYS A 42 25.32 -3.03 -13.52
N SER A 43 24.64 -3.05 -12.37
CA SER A 43 25.16 -2.52 -11.11
C SER A 43 26.31 -3.33 -10.53
N ALA A 44 26.32 -4.65 -10.74
CA ALA A 44 27.42 -5.55 -10.36
C ALA A 44 28.56 -5.62 -11.41
N HIS A 45 28.56 -4.72 -12.39
CA HIS A 45 29.55 -4.73 -13.51
C HIS A 45 29.69 -6.07 -14.19
N SER A 46 28.58 -6.79 -14.39
CA SER A 46 28.57 -8.16 -14.88
C SER A 46 27.49 -8.38 -15.95
N SER A 47 27.33 -9.59 -16.42
CA SER A 47 26.30 -9.97 -17.39
C SER A 47 25.19 -10.79 -16.74
N LYS A 48 23.99 -10.76 -17.36
CA LYS A 48 22.86 -11.61 -16.96
C LYS A 48 23.25 -13.09 -16.89
N SER A 49 24.03 -13.57 -17.86
CA SER A 49 24.51 -14.96 -17.90
C SER A 49 25.48 -15.29 -16.78
N ALA A 50 26.29 -14.32 -16.35
CA ALA A 50 27.19 -14.48 -15.21
C ALA A 50 26.43 -14.59 -13.90
N LEU A 51 25.40 -13.77 -13.68
CA LEU A 51 24.52 -13.85 -12.51
C LEU A 51 23.78 -15.19 -12.42
N ILE A 52 23.31 -15.72 -13.57
CA ILE A 52 22.63 -17.03 -13.60
C ILE A 52 23.62 -18.13 -13.20
N ARG A 53 24.83 -18.15 -13.80
CA ARG A 53 25.87 -19.14 -13.47
C ARG A 53 26.36 -19.01 -12.03
N PHE A 54 26.52 -17.79 -11.53
CA PHE A 54 26.83 -17.52 -10.12
C PHE A 54 25.83 -18.16 -9.19
N SER A 55 24.51 -17.91 -9.46
CA SER A 55 23.43 -18.47 -8.67
C SER A 55 23.44 -20.01 -8.70
N GLN A 56 23.69 -20.60 -9.86
CA GLN A 56 23.81 -22.04 -10.00
C GLN A 56 25.01 -22.61 -9.22
N LYS A 57 26.12 -21.91 -9.21
CA LYS A 57 27.34 -22.34 -8.48
C LYS A 57 27.13 -22.39 -6.97
N ILE A 58 26.27 -21.51 -6.42
CA ILE A 58 25.94 -21.51 -4.99
C ILE A 58 24.70 -22.38 -4.66
N GLY A 59 24.25 -23.21 -5.62
CA GLY A 59 23.28 -24.27 -5.39
C GLY A 59 21.82 -23.93 -5.69
N TYR A 60 21.56 -22.92 -6.52
CA TYR A 60 20.21 -22.58 -7.00
C TYR A 60 20.02 -23.02 -8.45
N SER A 61 18.78 -23.22 -8.89
CA SER A 61 18.49 -23.52 -10.30
C SER A 61 18.77 -22.33 -11.23
N GLY A 62 18.79 -21.11 -10.69
CA GLY A 62 19.09 -19.87 -11.40
C GLY A 62 18.89 -18.63 -10.54
N PHE A 63 19.08 -17.45 -11.16
CA PHE A 63 18.99 -16.17 -10.42
C PHE A 63 17.60 -15.89 -9.84
N ALA A 64 16.52 -16.35 -10.47
CA ALA A 64 15.18 -16.14 -9.98
C ALA A 64 14.94 -16.85 -8.63
N GLU A 65 15.36 -18.10 -8.51
CA GLU A 65 15.28 -18.85 -7.26
C GLU A 65 16.21 -18.27 -6.19
N PHE A 66 17.45 -17.93 -6.53
CA PHE A 66 18.36 -17.25 -5.62
C PHE A 66 17.76 -15.94 -5.08
N ARG A 67 17.23 -15.09 -5.97
CA ARG A 67 16.62 -13.81 -5.59
C ARG A 67 15.40 -14.00 -4.68
N PHE A 68 14.60 -15.01 -4.95
CA PHE A 68 13.47 -15.40 -4.11
C PHE A 68 13.92 -15.75 -2.70
N ASP A 69 14.89 -16.66 -2.58
CA ASP A 69 15.40 -17.12 -1.29
C ASP A 69 16.10 -15.97 -0.53
N LEU A 70 16.83 -15.11 -1.25
CA LEU A 70 17.43 -13.88 -0.69
C LEU A 70 16.36 -12.94 -0.14
N SER A 71 15.28 -12.68 -0.90
CA SER A 71 14.17 -11.84 -0.44
C SER A 71 13.56 -12.39 0.84
N ARG A 72 13.32 -13.68 0.89
CA ARG A 72 12.79 -14.38 2.07
C ARG A 72 13.72 -14.24 3.28
N SER A 73 15.02 -14.40 3.09
CA SER A 73 16.00 -14.30 4.19
C SER A 73 16.13 -12.90 4.77
N LEU A 74 15.93 -11.86 3.97
CA LEU A 74 16.02 -10.46 4.41
C LEU A 74 14.81 -10.02 5.26
N VAL A 75 13.66 -10.63 5.05
CA VAL A 75 12.48 -10.41 5.90
C VAL A 75 12.71 -10.97 7.31
N THR A 76 13.48 -12.04 7.44
CA THR A 76 13.79 -12.70 8.71
C THR A 76 14.78 -11.92 9.58
N VAL A 77 15.63 -11.07 9.00
CA VAL A 77 16.66 -10.32 9.75
C VAL A 77 16.11 -9.09 10.48
N ASN A 78 14.97 -8.54 10.02
CA ASN A 78 14.33 -7.37 10.65
C ASN A 78 13.23 -7.71 11.65
N GLY A 79 12.91 -8.96 11.86
CA GLY A 79 12.00 -9.43 12.89
C GLY A 79 12.58 -10.71 13.49
N GLN A 80 13.03 -10.63 14.75
CA GLN A 80 13.44 -11.81 15.51
C GLN A 80 12.26 -12.77 15.68
N GLU A 81 12.07 -13.63 14.68
CA GLU A 81 11.44 -14.94 14.85
C GLU A 81 12.12 -15.89 13.87
N THR A 82 12.76 -16.92 14.40
CA THR A 82 13.29 -18.05 13.65
C THR A 82 12.24 -18.54 12.68
N ALA A 83 12.52 -18.45 11.37
CA ALA A 83 11.67 -19.06 10.35
C ALA A 83 11.67 -20.58 10.61
N ASP A 84 10.60 -21.06 11.19
CA ASP A 84 10.30 -22.50 11.27
C ASP A 84 10.07 -22.94 9.81
N GLU A 85 10.98 -23.75 9.26
CA GLU A 85 10.89 -24.29 7.90
C GLU A 85 9.64 -25.15 7.69
N ASN A 86 8.91 -25.45 8.77
CA ASN A 86 7.65 -26.19 8.79
C ASN A 86 6.40 -25.29 8.90
N LYS A 87 6.52 -23.94 8.90
CA LYS A 87 5.30 -23.10 8.93
C LYS A 87 4.47 -23.35 7.66
N PRO A 88 3.20 -23.74 7.80
CA PRO A 88 2.31 -23.84 6.64
C PRO A 88 2.25 -22.53 5.86
N GLN A 89 2.14 -22.60 4.53
CA GLN A 89 2.06 -21.44 3.65
C GLN A 89 0.96 -20.45 4.06
N ILE A 90 -0.13 -20.95 4.65
CA ILE A 90 -1.22 -20.15 5.20
C ILE A 90 -0.77 -19.21 6.34
N HIS A 91 0.16 -19.63 7.19
CA HIS A 91 0.70 -18.78 8.25
C HIS A 91 1.55 -17.65 7.66
N ALA A 92 2.32 -17.92 6.61
CA ALA A 92 3.09 -16.90 5.90
C ALA A 92 2.19 -15.82 5.27
N ILE A 93 0.99 -16.20 4.78
CA ILE A 93 -0.02 -15.25 4.30
C ILE A 93 -0.51 -14.35 5.44
N ALA A 94 -0.85 -14.94 6.59
CA ALA A 94 -1.29 -14.18 7.75
C ALA A 94 -0.19 -13.22 8.26
N ASP A 95 1.05 -13.69 8.34
CA ASP A 95 2.22 -12.89 8.74
C ASP A 95 2.45 -11.71 7.78
N ALA A 96 2.29 -11.92 6.46
CA ALA A 96 2.39 -10.88 5.46
C ALA A 96 1.32 -9.79 5.68
N TYR A 97 0.06 -10.16 5.88
CA TYR A 97 -1.00 -9.18 6.20
C TYR A 97 -0.72 -8.44 7.51
N CYS A 98 -0.28 -9.13 8.57
CA CYS A 98 0.09 -8.50 9.83
C CYS A 98 1.18 -7.44 9.62
N GLN A 99 2.20 -7.74 8.84
CA GLN A 99 3.29 -6.81 8.53
C GLN A 99 2.78 -5.55 7.80
N TYR A 100 1.92 -5.71 6.79
CA TYR A 100 1.36 -4.57 6.06
C TYR A 100 0.40 -3.74 6.92
N ILE A 101 -0.38 -4.38 7.78
CA ILE A 101 -1.26 -3.69 8.74
C ILE A 101 -0.42 -2.89 9.74
N GLN A 102 0.71 -3.42 10.22
CA GLN A 102 1.61 -2.67 11.09
C GLN A 102 2.19 -1.42 10.42
N GLN A 103 2.46 -1.47 9.12
CA GLN A 103 2.93 -0.30 8.37
C GLN A 103 1.93 0.87 8.36
N LEU A 104 0.62 0.62 8.53
CA LEU A 104 -0.38 1.69 8.65
C LEU A 104 -0.07 2.63 9.82
N LYS A 105 0.51 2.14 10.93
CA LYS A 105 0.86 2.96 12.09
C LYS A 105 1.90 4.05 11.79
N THR A 106 2.75 3.82 10.80
CA THR A 106 3.81 4.76 10.41
C THR A 106 3.50 5.50 9.12
N ALA A 107 2.61 4.93 8.30
CA ALA A 107 2.21 5.52 7.02
C ALA A 107 1.14 6.60 7.18
N ILE A 108 0.35 6.56 8.25
CA ILE A 108 -0.78 7.46 8.49
C ILE A 108 -0.51 8.27 9.75
N LEU A 109 -0.50 9.58 9.63
CA LEU A 109 -0.40 10.47 10.78
C LEU A 109 -1.76 10.60 11.48
N PRO A 110 -1.81 10.67 12.82
CA PRO A 110 -3.08 10.88 13.55
C PRO A 110 -3.85 12.09 13.05
N GLU A 111 -3.15 13.19 12.74
CA GLU A 111 -3.73 14.44 12.24
C GLU A 111 -4.41 14.26 10.87
N GLU A 112 -3.89 13.37 10.02
CA GLU A 112 -4.51 13.07 8.70
C GLU A 112 -5.85 12.35 8.88
N LEU A 113 -5.93 11.42 9.84
CA LEU A 113 -7.18 10.73 10.18
C LEU A 113 -8.19 11.69 10.83
N GLU A 114 -7.74 12.56 11.71
CA GLU A 114 -8.59 13.57 12.34
C GLU A 114 -9.17 14.53 11.30
N GLN A 115 -8.36 15.06 10.39
CA GLN A 115 -8.82 15.92 9.29
C GLN A 115 -9.83 15.21 8.39
N LEU A 116 -9.60 13.93 8.08
CA LEU A 116 -10.55 13.11 7.31
C LEU A 116 -11.87 12.95 8.06
N ALA A 117 -11.84 12.62 9.35
CA ALA A 117 -13.01 12.46 10.18
C ALA A 117 -13.81 13.76 10.31
N GLN A 118 -13.14 14.90 10.52
CA GLN A 118 -13.77 16.22 10.56
C GLN A 118 -14.47 16.59 9.25
N LYS A 119 -13.87 16.23 8.10
CA LYS A 119 -14.49 16.47 6.79
C LYS A 119 -15.72 15.60 6.59
N ILE A 120 -15.68 14.33 7.02
CA ILE A 120 -16.86 13.44 7.00
C ILE A 120 -17.98 14.01 7.87
N GLU A 121 -17.66 14.41 9.10
CA GLU A 121 -18.62 14.93 10.07
C GLU A 121 -19.35 16.20 9.58
N LYS A 122 -18.60 17.12 8.96
CA LYS A 122 -19.13 18.40 8.46
C LYS A 122 -19.86 18.29 7.13
N SER A 123 -19.84 17.13 6.48
CA SER A 123 -20.40 16.97 5.14
C SER A 123 -21.88 16.63 5.16
N ASN A 124 -22.67 17.32 4.32
CA ASN A 124 -24.09 17.04 4.15
C ASN A 124 -24.33 15.77 3.33
N ARG A 125 -23.56 15.56 2.27
CA ARG A 125 -23.63 14.38 1.38
C ARG A 125 -22.23 13.87 1.14
N ILE A 126 -22.06 12.55 1.21
CA ILE A 126 -20.77 11.88 1.00
C ILE A 126 -20.89 10.96 -0.20
N LYS A 127 -20.13 11.23 -1.26
CA LYS A 127 -20.02 10.36 -2.42
C LYS A 127 -18.71 9.60 -2.36
N ILE A 128 -18.77 8.26 -2.41
CA ILE A 128 -17.62 7.39 -2.21
C ILE A 128 -17.38 6.62 -3.51
N PHE A 129 -16.34 6.99 -4.24
CA PHE A 129 -16.03 6.45 -5.56
C PHE A 129 -15.06 5.28 -5.47
N GLY A 130 -15.29 4.28 -6.29
CA GLY A 130 -14.40 3.13 -6.47
C GLY A 130 -14.75 2.37 -7.73
N PHE A 131 -13.76 1.71 -8.33
CA PHE A 131 -13.98 0.82 -9.48
C PHE A 131 -13.60 -0.61 -9.11
N ASP A 132 -14.30 -1.58 -9.69
CA ASP A 132 -14.06 -3.00 -9.48
C ASP A 132 -13.88 -3.34 -7.99
N ARG A 133 -12.70 -3.79 -7.61
CA ARG A 133 -12.39 -4.20 -6.23
C ARG A 133 -12.39 -3.01 -5.25
N THR A 134 -12.00 -1.81 -5.68
CA THR A 134 -12.05 -0.64 -4.79
C THR A 134 -13.45 -0.13 -4.54
N TYR A 135 -14.42 -0.50 -5.40
CA TYR A 135 -15.84 -0.27 -5.11
C TYR A 135 -16.31 -1.07 -3.90
N THR A 136 -15.77 -2.27 -3.65
CA THR A 136 -16.11 -3.01 -2.42
C THR A 136 -15.65 -2.26 -1.16
N SER A 137 -14.51 -1.57 -1.21
CA SER A 137 -14.05 -0.68 -0.12
C SER A 137 -14.97 0.54 0.04
N ALA A 138 -15.41 1.15 -1.06
CA ALA A 138 -16.37 2.24 -1.04
C ALA A 138 -17.70 1.79 -0.40
N MET A 139 -18.21 0.62 -0.78
CA MET A 139 -19.42 0.03 -0.18
C MET A 139 -19.23 -0.29 1.31
N GLN A 140 -18.06 -0.80 1.71
CA GLN A 140 -17.77 -1.08 3.11
C GLN A 140 -17.79 0.22 3.94
N LEU A 141 -17.12 1.29 3.47
CA LEU A 141 -17.15 2.58 4.15
C LEU A 141 -18.59 3.12 4.25
N ARG A 142 -19.36 3.09 3.14
CA ARG A 142 -20.78 3.49 3.16
C ARG A 142 -21.58 2.77 4.23
N LEU A 143 -21.48 1.42 4.27
CA LEU A 143 -22.25 0.62 5.24
C LEU A 143 -21.83 0.92 6.69
N ARG A 144 -20.56 1.18 6.91
CA ARG A 144 -20.03 1.51 8.24
C ARG A 144 -20.47 2.90 8.69
N LEU A 145 -20.43 3.90 7.79
CA LEU A 145 -20.90 5.26 8.03
C LEU A 145 -22.39 5.29 8.35
N ALA A 146 -23.20 4.55 7.59
CA ALA A 146 -24.64 4.47 7.84
C ALA A 146 -25.00 3.98 9.26
N LYS A 147 -24.20 3.06 9.83
CA LYS A 147 -24.41 2.56 11.20
C LYS A 147 -24.21 3.62 12.28
N ILE A 148 -23.47 4.68 11.98
CA ILE A 148 -23.17 5.78 12.91
C ILE A 148 -23.84 7.10 12.49
N GLY A 149 -24.82 7.02 11.59
CA GLY A 149 -25.71 8.13 11.26
C GLY A 149 -25.29 9.02 10.10
N TYR A 150 -24.21 8.67 9.37
CA TYR A 150 -23.80 9.43 8.17
C TYR A 150 -24.39 8.82 6.90
N ASP A 151 -24.98 9.68 6.05
CA ASP A 151 -25.52 9.26 4.75
C ASP A 151 -24.45 9.37 3.67
N GLY A 152 -23.99 8.20 3.21
CA GLY A 152 -23.01 8.06 2.16
C GLY A 152 -23.54 7.23 1.00
N GLU A 153 -23.14 7.56 -0.21
CA GLU A 153 -23.43 6.80 -1.41
C GLU A 153 -22.15 6.27 -2.06
N ALA A 154 -22.06 4.94 -2.23
CA ALA A 154 -20.96 4.31 -2.96
C ALA A 154 -21.29 4.26 -4.46
N VAL A 155 -20.38 4.73 -5.30
CA VAL A 155 -20.56 4.88 -6.75
C VAL A 155 -19.44 4.17 -7.51
N ASN A 156 -19.83 3.36 -8.51
CA ASN A 156 -18.89 2.66 -9.41
C ASN A 156 -19.12 2.98 -10.90
N ASN A 157 -20.08 3.86 -11.20
CA ASN A 157 -20.44 4.24 -12.56
C ASN A 157 -19.79 5.58 -12.92
N VAL A 158 -18.91 5.59 -13.92
CA VAL A 158 -18.21 6.80 -14.40
C VAL A 158 -19.18 7.88 -14.87
N ALA A 159 -20.25 7.52 -15.58
CA ALA A 159 -21.22 8.50 -16.06
C ALA A 159 -21.88 9.27 -14.89
N LEU A 160 -22.26 8.56 -13.82
CA LEU A 160 -22.78 9.22 -12.60
C LEU A 160 -21.70 10.06 -11.90
N MET A 161 -20.45 9.57 -11.85
CA MET A 161 -19.37 10.32 -11.20
C MET A 161 -19.09 11.66 -11.90
N VAL A 162 -19.26 11.71 -13.24
CA VAL A 162 -19.07 12.95 -14.03
C VAL A 162 -20.14 13.99 -13.70
N ASP A 163 -21.35 13.56 -13.40
CA ASP A 163 -22.48 14.48 -13.12
C ASP A 163 -22.41 15.06 -11.69
N PHE A 164 -21.71 14.42 -10.76
CA PHE A 164 -21.68 14.87 -9.36
C PHE A 164 -21.11 16.28 -9.14
N PRO A 165 -20.03 16.74 -9.79
CA PRO A 165 -19.54 18.10 -9.63
C PRO A 165 -20.58 19.20 -9.92
N GLU A 166 -21.55 18.93 -10.79
CA GLU A 166 -22.64 19.87 -11.10
C GLU A 166 -23.71 19.95 -10.01
N ILE A 167 -23.91 18.90 -9.21
CA ILE A 167 -24.99 18.79 -8.23
C ILE A 167 -24.53 18.84 -6.77
N LEU A 168 -23.24 18.67 -6.51
CA LEU A 168 -22.62 18.82 -5.21
C LEU A 168 -22.17 20.27 -4.96
N ASN A 169 -21.84 20.57 -3.71
CA ASN A 169 -21.35 21.89 -3.30
C ASN A 169 -20.25 21.75 -2.23
N LYS A 170 -19.69 22.88 -1.79
CA LYS A 170 -18.60 22.94 -0.81
C LYS A 170 -18.88 22.28 0.56
N ASN A 171 -20.15 22.02 0.88
CA ASN A 171 -20.55 21.33 2.11
C ASN A 171 -20.75 19.82 1.90
N ASP A 172 -20.46 19.31 0.73
CA ASP A 172 -20.49 17.89 0.40
C ASP A 172 -19.05 17.35 0.31
N LEU A 173 -18.87 16.04 0.20
CA LEU A 173 -17.58 15.40 0.18
C LEU A 173 -17.51 14.30 -0.87
N ILE A 174 -16.42 14.26 -1.62
CA ILE A 174 -16.06 13.13 -2.48
C ILE A 174 -14.90 12.38 -1.84
N ILE A 175 -15.05 11.07 -1.62
CA ILE A 175 -13.99 10.16 -1.18
C ILE A 175 -13.71 9.18 -2.32
N ILE A 176 -12.45 9.01 -2.70
CA ILE A 176 -12.05 8.11 -3.78
C ILE A 176 -11.16 7.00 -3.24
N PHE A 177 -11.53 5.75 -3.49
CA PHE A 177 -10.66 4.59 -3.29
C PHE A 177 -10.03 4.17 -4.60
N THR A 178 -8.70 4.12 -4.68
CA THR A 178 -7.98 3.63 -5.86
C THR A 178 -6.66 2.98 -5.47
N ILE A 179 -6.28 1.86 -6.14
CA ILE A 179 -4.97 1.21 -5.93
C ILE A 179 -3.92 1.81 -6.86
N ARG A 180 -4.34 2.24 -8.05
CA ARG A 180 -3.46 2.70 -9.13
C ARG A 180 -3.91 4.05 -9.67
N ASP A 181 -3.07 4.66 -10.50
CA ASP A 181 -3.41 5.88 -11.22
C ASP A 181 -4.45 5.60 -12.32
N ASN A 182 -5.73 5.65 -11.97
CA ASN A 182 -6.86 5.62 -12.90
C ASN A 182 -7.19 7.04 -13.40
N HIS A 183 -6.16 7.82 -13.72
CA HIS A 183 -6.30 9.24 -13.97
C HIS A 183 -7.24 9.58 -15.14
N LYS A 184 -7.39 8.69 -16.14
CA LYS A 184 -8.30 8.93 -17.26
C LYS A 184 -9.76 9.03 -16.82
N GLN A 185 -10.14 8.28 -15.77
CA GLN A 185 -11.49 8.33 -15.22
C GLN A 185 -11.63 9.43 -14.17
N TYR A 186 -10.72 9.50 -13.19
CA TYR A 186 -10.87 10.40 -12.05
C TYR A 186 -10.38 11.82 -12.30
N ALA A 187 -9.35 12.04 -13.11
CA ALA A 187 -8.72 13.35 -13.25
C ALA A 187 -9.69 14.46 -13.72
N PRO A 188 -10.56 14.27 -14.73
CA PRO A 188 -11.52 15.30 -15.13
C PRO A 188 -12.53 15.58 -14.01
N ILE A 189 -13.06 14.53 -13.36
CA ILE A 189 -14.06 14.66 -12.29
C ILE A 189 -13.49 15.43 -11.10
N VAL A 190 -12.27 15.07 -10.67
CA VAL A 190 -11.59 15.70 -9.53
C VAL A 190 -11.20 17.15 -9.83
N ALA A 191 -10.76 17.44 -11.05
CA ALA A 191 -10.44 18.82 -11.47
C ALA A 191 -11.69 19.72 -11.47
N GLU A 192 -12.83 19.19 -11.91
CA GLU A 192 -14.09 19.92 -11.93
C GLU A 192 -14.64 20.11 -10.51
N ALA A 193 -14.62 19.07 -9.67
CA ALA A 193 -15.00 19.16 -8.26
C ALA A 193 -14.14 20.20 -7.53
N HIS A 194 -12.83 20.22 -7.76
CA HIS A 194 -11.92 21.22 -7.20
C HIS A 194 -12.28 22.64 -7.66
N SER A 195 -12.61 22.83 -8.96
CA SER A 195 -13.02 24.12 -9.50
C SER A 195 -14.36 24.59 -8.91
N ALA A 196 -15.26 23.66 -8.58
CA ALA A 196 -16.53 23.94 -7.90
C ALA A 196 -16.38 24.10 -6.37
N GLY A 197 -15.18 23.96 -5.81
CA GLY A 197 -14.91 24.07 -4.38
C GLY A 197 -15.43 22.89 -3.56
N ILE A 198 -15.68 21.73 -4.19
CA ILE A 198 -16.13 20.52 -3.53
C ILE A 198 -14.92 19.79 -2.96
N PRO A 199 -14.86 19.51 -1.64
CA PRO A 199 -13.76 18.77 -1.04
C PRO A 199 -13.62 17.36 -1.63
N VAL A 200 -12.37 16.99 -2.01
CA VAL A 200 -12.02 15.67 -2.53
C VAL A 200 -10.93 15.05 -1.69
N ILE A 201 -11.18 13.85 -1.18
CA ILE A 201 -10.20 13.03 -0.46
C ILE A 201 -9.88 11.81 -1.30
N CYS A 202 -8.60 11.58 -1.58
CA CYS A 202 -8.15 10.40 -2.28
C CYS A 202 -7.39 9.44 -1.35
N ILE A 203 -7.92 8.24 -1.18
CA ILE A 203 -7.32 7.12 -0.45
C ILE A 203 -6.77 6.14 -1.46
N THR A 204 -5.46 5.95 -1.48
CA THR A 204 -4.77 5.23 -2.54
C THR A 204 -3.60 4.40 -2.01
N MET A 205 -3.05 3.55 -2.86
CA MET A 205 -1.84 2.77 -2.61
C MET A 205 -0.70 3.15 -3.57
N THR A 206 -0.81 4.27 -4.27
CA THR A 206 0.26 4.78 -5.13
C THR A 206 0.62 6.20 -4.78
N SER A 207 1.90 6.49 -4.66
CA SER A 207 2.41 7.85 -4.40
C SER A 207 2.36 8.76 -5.63
N ASN A 208 2.17 8.18 -6.82
CA ASN A 208 2.28 8.89 -8.10
C ASN A 208 0.91 9.03 -8.80
N LEU A 209 -0.01 9.78 -8.19
CA LEU A 209 -1.28 10.15 -8.83
C LEU A 209 -1.18 11.49 -9.54
N LYS A 210 -1.51 11.53 -10.83
CA LYS A 210 -1.46 12.73 -11.66
C LYS A 210 -2.47 13.80 -11.24
N PHE A 211 -3.59 13.41 -10.66
CA PHE A 211 -4.63 14.34 -10.17
C PHE A 211 -4.50 14.73 -8.69
N LYS A 212 -3.44 14.29 -8.00
CA LYS A 212 -3.17 14.62 -6.58
C LYS A 212 -3.31 16.11 -6.26
N LYS A 213 -2.88 16.97 -7.16
CA LYS A 213 -2.90 18.44 -6.97
C LYS A 213 -4.31 19.04 -6.85
N TYR A 214 -5.34 18.29 -7.22
CA TYR A 214 -6.74 18.70 -7.13
C TYR A 214 -7.46 18.09 -5.92
N CYS A 215 -6.77 17.26 -5.13
CA CYS A 215 -7.33 16.67 -3.91
C CYS A 215 -7.02 17.56 -2.71
N ASP A 216 -8.01 17.79 -1.85
CA ASP A 216 -7.84 18.50 -0.57
C ASP A 216 -7.08 17.66 0.44
N GLN A 217 -7.20 16.34 0.34
CA GLN A 217 -6.42 15.41 1.13
C GLN A 217 -6.07 14.18 0.28
N TYR A 218 -4.85 13.72 0.46
CA TYR A 218 -4.31 12.57 -0.23
C TYR A 218 -3.65 11.65 0.78
N ILE A 219 -4.19 10.45 0.94
CA ILE A 219 -3.73 9.45 1.90
C ILE A 219 -3.18 8.25 1.13
N CYS A 220 -1.88 8.01 1.28
CA CYS A 220 -1.20 6.90 0.62
C CYS A 220 -0.99 5.75 1.59
N LEU A 221 -1.76 4.67 1.43
CA LEU A 221 -1.67 3.47 2.24
C LEU A 221 -0.53 2.56 1.76
N PRO A 222 0.06 1.76 2.65
CA PRO A 222 0.99 0.72 2.25
C PRO A 222 0.31 -0.26 1.29
N SER A 223 1.01 -0.62 0.23
CA SER A 223 0.54 -1.59 -0.75
C SER A 223 1.26 -2.91 -0.56
N ILE A 224 0.53 -4.01 -0.58
CA ILE A 224 1.11 -5.34 -0.71
C ILE A 224 1.83 -5.34 -2.05
N SER A 225 3.16 -5.27 -2.01
CA SER A 225 3.94 -5.11 -3.21
C SER A 225 3.89 -6.39 -4.03
N LYS A 226 3.95 -6.23 -5.36
CA LYS A 226 4.12 -7.35 -6.29
C LYS A 226 5.47 -8.09 -6.12
N GLU A 227 6.30 -7.60 -5.23
CA GLU A 227 7.62 -8.12 -4.92
C GLU A 227 7.57 -9.35 -4.01
N MET A 228 6.44 -9.59 -3.34
CA MET A 228 6.18 -10.86 -2.68
C MET A 228 5.63 -11.84 -3.74
N ASP A 229 6.14 -13.06 -3.75
CA ASP A 229 5.66 -14.14 -4.65
C ASP A 229 4.18 -14.55 -4.43
N TYR A 230 3.50 -13.82 -3.59
CA TYR A 230 2.06 -13.92 -3.36
C TYR A 230 1.29 -12.92 -4.23
N SER A 231 1.43 -13.04 -5.56
CA SER A 231 0.71 -12.18 -6.53
C SER A 231 -0.81 -12.25 -6.40
N PHE A 232 -1.33 -13.23 -5.65
CA PHE A 232 -2.74 -13.41 -5.32
C PHE A 232 -3.19 -12.65 -4.09
N LEU A 233 -2.27 -12.13 -3.24
CA LEU A 233 -2.65 -11.33 -2.08
C LEU A 233 -3.33 -10.03 -2.49
N ASP A 234 -4.40 -9.72 -1.77
CA ASP A 234 -5.25 -8.59 -2.08
C ASP A 234 -5.03 -7.42 -1.13
N ASN A 235 -4.91 -6.24 -1.68
CA ASN A 235 -4.82 -4.99 -0.93
C ASN A 235 -6.12 -4.62 -0.18
N GLN A 236 -7.24 -5.32 -0.42
CA GLN A 236 -8.53 -5.01 0.22
C GLN A 236 -8.47 -5.04 1.75
N ALA A 237 -7.71 -5.96 2.33
CA ALA A 237 -7.55 -6.04 3.78
C ALA A 237 -7.01 -4.73 4.38
N ILE A 238 -6.08 -4.06 3.70
CA ILE A 238 -5.50 -2.78 4.13
C ILE A 238 -6.56 -1.67 4.10
N PHE A 239 -7.39 -1.60 3.05
CA PHE A 239 -8.50 -0.64 3.00
C PHE A 239 -9.52 -0.90 4.11
N ILE A 240 -9.84 -2.17 4.39
CA ILE A 240 -10.79 -2.52 5.46
C ILE A 240 -10.27 -2.06 6.83
N VAL A 241 -9.01 -2.33 7.15
CA VAL A 241 -8.41 -1.86 8.41
C VAL A 241 -8.37 -0.34 8.46
N PHE A 242 -8.04 0.34 7.36
CA PHE A 242 -8.04 1.79 7.30
C PHE A 242 -9.45 2.39 7.51
N ILE A 243 -10.49 1.74 6.97
CA ILE A 243 -11.89 2.13 7.24
C ILE A 243 -12.20 2.05 8.74
N GLU A 244 -11.76 1.01 9.44
CA GLU A 244 -11.94 0.92 10.91
C GLU A 244 -11.17 2.04 11.65
N MET A 245 -10.00 2.46 11.16
CA MET A 245 -9.28 3.61 11.71
C MET A 245 -10.07 4.93 11.51
N ILE A 246 -10.69 5.14 10.36
CA ILE A 246 -11.59 6.30 10.12
C ILE A 246 -12.73 6.30 11.13
N LEU A 247 -13.39 5.17 11.35
CA LEU A 247 -14.49 5.06 12.30
C LEU A 247 -14.04 5.29 13.75
N GLY A 248 -12.85 4.82 14.10
CA GLY A 248 -12.23 5.10 15.39
C GLY A 248 -12.02 6.60 15.62
N SER A 249 -11.55 7.32 14.61
CA SER A 249 -11.37 8.76 14.64
C SER A 249 -12.70 9.51 14.78
N LEU A 250 -13.72 9.13 14.01
CA LEU A 250 -15.08 9.68 14.13
C LEU A 250 -15.67 9.47 15.54
N ALA A 251 -15.50 8.29 16.11
CA ALA A 251 -15.96 8.00 17.46
C ALA A 251 -15.27 8.85 18.53
N THR A 252 -13.99 9.21 18.31
CA THR A 252 -13.26 10.11 19.21
C THR A 252 -13.80 11.53 19.13
N LEU A 253 -14.01 12.08 17.93
CA LEU A 253 -14.59 13.41 17.74
C LEU A 253 -15.96 13.53 18.42
N SER A 254 -16.86 12.58 18.19
CA SER A 254 -18.19 12.57 18.80
C SER A 254 -18.15 12.56 20.35
N ARG A 255 -17.15 11.91 20.95
CA ARG A 255 -16.98 11.92 22.41
C ARG A 255 -16.51 13.27 22.93
N GLU A 256 -15.58 13.92 22.24
CA GLU A 256 -15.05 15.23 22.59
C GLU A 256 -16.14 16.31 22.54
N GLU A 257 -16.97 16.32 21.51
CA GLU A 257 -18.10 17.23 21.38
C GLU A 257 -19.13 17.05 22.50
N ASN A 258 -19.50 15.80 22.81
CA ASN A 258 -20.40 15.49 23.91
C ASN A 258 -19.85 15.92 25.27
N GLN A 259 -18.51 15.88 25.46
CA GLN A 259 -17.87 16.36 26.71
C GLN A 259 -17.85 17.90 26.77
N GLN A 260 -17.67 18.58 25.64
CA GLN A 260 -17.69 20.04 25.57
C GLN A 260 -19.11 20.59 25.84
N GLN A 261 -20.14 19.96 25.24
CA GLN A 261 -21.54 20.34 25.50
C GLN A 261 -21.94 20.16 26.97
N LYS A 262 -21.44 19.13 27.66
CA LYS A 262 -21.69 18.90 29.09
C LYS A 262 -20.95 19.87 30.03
N LYS A 263 -19.92 20.56 29.53
CA LYS A 263 -19.12 21.53 30.30
C LYS A 263 -19.53 22.98 30.03
N SER A 264 -20.39 23.23 29.07
CA SER A 264 -20.99 24.55 28.83
C SER A 264 -22.22 24.68 29.75
N PRO A 265 -22.26 25.70 30.65
CA PRO A 265 -23.33 25.86 31.64
C PRO A 265 -24.64 26.20 30.98
#